data_f768a3e0d88bff98731a2851a66de987
#
_entry.id   f768a3e0d88bff98731a2851a66de987
#
_cell.length_a   1.000
_cell.length_b   1.000
_cell.length_c   1.000
_cell.angle_alpha   90.00
_cell.angle_beta   90.00
_cell.angle_gamma   90.00
#
_symmetry.space_group_name_H-M   'P 1'
#
loop_
_entity.id
_entity.type
_entity.pdbx_description
1 polymer ?
#
loop_
_entity_poly.entity_id
_entity_poly.type
_entity_poly.pdbx_seq_one_letter_code
_entity_poly.pdbx_strand_id
1 'polypeptide(L)'
;MYPLGKQFEQNIKKAKSDEKCIIKGEKYRFTMLSERLIRLEYSETGHFVDSPSQLVLYRSFDYPNYQVKQDPKFLEITTKYFRLMYVKEMPFTGSKVDPMKNLKITLLSSTNENENRDWYYGHPEARNMGGNMISEDVPLSQYL
;
A
#
# COMPACT_ATOMS: atom_id res chain seq x y z
N MET A 1 -17.07 -30.90 13.96
CA MET A 1 -16.66 -29.52 13.63
C MET A 1 -17.86 -28.62 13.78
N TYR A 2 -17.80 -27.62 14.62
CA TYR A 2 -18.89 -26.65 14.75
C TYR A 2 -18.80 -25.68 13.57
N PRO A 3 -19.89 -25.37 12.86
CA PRO A 3 -19.87 -24.37 11.81
C PRO A 3 -19.53 -22.98 12.41
N LEU A 4 -18.61 -22.28 11.77
CA LEU A 4 -18.31 -20.90 12.11
C LEU A 4 -19.57 -20.06 11.91
N GLY A 5 -19.84 -19.13 12.82
CA GLY A 5 -20.96 -18.22 12.69
C GLY A 5 -20.84 -17.33 11.45
N LYS A 6 -21.94 -16.79 10.96
CA LYS A 6 -21.99 -15.93 9.76
C LYS A 6 -21.05 -14.71 9.82
N GLN A 7 -20.70 -14.27 11.01
CA GLN A 7 -19.72 -13.19 11.22
C GLN A 7 -18.31 -13.53 10.76
N PHE A 8 -17.99 -14.82 10.60
CA PHE A 8 -16.69 -15.29 10.09
C PHE A 8 -16.71 -15.62 8.60
N GLU A 9 -17.86 -15.52 7.95
CA GLU A 9 -17.95 -15.71 6.51
C GLU A 9 -17.32 -14.52 5.78
N GLN A 10 -16.36 -14.79 4.92
CA GLN A 10 -15.72 -13.76 4.12
C GLN A 10 -16.65 -13.27 3.01
N ASN A 11 -16.90 -11.98 2.96
CA ASN A 11 -17.66 -11.38 1.87
C ASN A 11 -16.72 -10.86 0.78
N ILE A 12 -16.47 -11.69 -0.23
CA ILE A 12 -15.57 -11.38 -1.34
C ILE A 12 -16.00 -10.10 -2.09
N LYS A 13 -17.31 -9.84 -2.19
CA LYS A 13 -17.79 -8.63 -2.86
C LYS A 13 -17.37 -7.35 -2.13
N LYS A 14 -17.28 -7.39 -0.81
CA LYS A 14 -16.82 -6.24 0.01
C LYS A 14 -15.30 -6.10 0.03
N ALA A 15 -14.56 -7.13 -0.37
CA ALA A 15 -13.13 -7.08 -0.50
C ALA A 15 -12.66 -6.38 -1.79
N LYS A 16 -13.55 -6.22 -2.76
CA LYS A 16 -13.26 -5.53 -4.02
C LYS A 16 -13.48 -4.04 -3.86
N SER A 17 -12.47 -3.26 -4.24
CA SER A 17 -12.53 -1.79 -4.21
C SER A 17 -13.31 -1.24 -5.39
N ASP A 18 -13.84 -0.02 -5.23
CA ASP A 18 -14.44 0.73 -6.35
C ASP A 18 -13.37 0.99 -7.41
N GLU A 19 -13.70 0.77 -8.68
CA GLU A 19 -12.79 0.98 -9.81
C GLU A 19 -12.29 2.42 -9.90
N LYS A 20 -13.07 3.39 -9.44
CA LYS A 20 -12.69 4.80 -9.38
C LYS A 20 -11.54 5.07 -8.39
N CYS A 21 -11.32 4.16 -7.45
CA CYS A 21 -10.24 4.25 -6.46
C CYS A 21 -8.99 3.49 -6.88
N ILE A 22 -8.98 2.88 -8.08
CA ILE A 22 -7.91 2.03 -8.57
C ILE A 22 -7.10 2.77 -9.64
N ILE A 23 -5.79 2.87 -9.42
CA ILE A 23 -4.81 3.33 -10.39
C ILE A 23 -3.95 2.12 -10.76
N LYS A 24 -3.96 1.71 -12.01
CA LYS A 24 -3.27 0.49 -12.45
C LYS A 24 -2.54 0.64 -13.77
N GLY A 25 -1.46 -0.11 -13.93
CA GLY A 25 -0.78 -0.42 -15.17
C GLY A 25 -0.87 -1.91 -15.48
N GLU A 26 0.08 -2.44 -16.22
CA GLU A 26 0.15 -3.86 -16.54
C GLU A 26 0.61 -4.69 -15.33
N LYS A 27 1.66 -4.22 -14.61
CA LYS A 27 2.29 -4.93 -13.50
C LYS A 27 2.03 -4.32 -12.13
N TYR A 28 1.34 -3.20 -12.03
CA TYR A 28 1.04 -2.56 -10.75
C TYR A 28 -0.44 -2.22 -10.60
N ARG A 29 -0.90 -2.21 -9.37
CA ARG A 29 -2.22 -1.73 -8.99
C ARG A 29 -2.13 -1.01 -7.64
N PHE A 30 -2.51 0.24 -7.63
CA PHE A 30 -2.62 1.05 -6.43
C PHE A 30 -4.08 1.34 -6.16
N THR A 31 -4.50 1.11 -4.92
CA THR A 31 -5.89 1.29 -4.52
C THR A 31 -5.95 2.30 -3.40
N MET A 32 -6.62 3.42 -3.65
CA MET A 32 -6.88 4.44 -2.65
C MET A 32 -8.03 3.97 -1.76
N LEU A 33 -7.74 3.62 -0.52
CA LEU A 33 -8.73 3.19 0.47
C LEU A 33 -9.24 4.37 1.30
N SER A 34 -8.36 5.30 1.63
CA SER A 34 -8.70 6.59 2.24
C SER A 34 -7.64 7.62 1.87
N GLU A 35 -7.78 8.87 2.32
CA GLU A 35 -6.75 9.90 2.15
C GLU A 35 -5.44 9.58 2.89
N ARG A 36 -5.46 8.60 3.81
CA ARG A 36 -4.31 8.16 4.62
C ARG A 36 -3.90 6.72 4.38
N LEU A 37 -4.68 5.96 3.61
CA LEU A 37 -4.46 4.53 3.40
C LEU A 37 -4.47 4.19 1.92
N ILE A 38 -3.37 3.69 1.44
CA ILE A 38 -3.20 3.20 0.08
C ILE A 38 -2.73 1.74 0.12
N ARG A 39 -3.29 0.92 -0.76
CA ARG A 39 -2.82 -0.44 -1.01
C ARG A 39 -1.94 -0.44 -2.25
N LEU A 40 -0.75 -0.98 -2.12
CA LEU A 40 0.25 -1.08 -3.18
C LEU A 40 0.41 -2.54 -3.57
N GLU A 41 0.29 -2.84 -4.86
CA GLU A 41 0.45 -4.18 -5.40
C GLU A 41 1.33 -4.13 -6.63
N TYR A 42 2.28 -5.06 -6.71
CA TYR A 42 3.07 -5.34 -7.89
C TYR A 42 2.97 -6.81 -8.22
N SER A 43 2.80 -7.13 -9.49
CA SER A 43 2.74 -8.49 -10.00
C SER A 43 3.45 -8.57 -11.35
N GLU A 44 4.46 -9.41 -11.43
CA GLU A 44 5.20 -9.64 -12.69
C GLU A 44 4.29 -10.16 -13.81
N THR A 45 3.24 -10.89 -13.44
CA THR A 45 2.26 -11.48 -14.37
C THR A 45 1.00 -10.64 -14.57
N GLY A 46 0.86 -9.52 -13.85
CA GLY A 46 -0.34 -8.67 -13.89
C GLY A 46 -1.56 -9.26 -13.17
N HIS A 47 -1.40 -10.35 -12.42
CA HIS A 47 -2.48 -10.91 -11.60
C HIS A 47 -2.51 -10.28 -10.23
N PHE A 48 -3.68 -9.76 -9.83
CA PHE A 48 -3.89 -9.11 -8.54
C PHE A 48 -4.98 -9.81 -7.75
N VAL A 49 -4.81 -9.84 -6.42
CA VAL A 49 -5.71 -10.57 -5.52
C VAL A 49 -6.80 -9.65 -4.98
N ASP A 50 -8.06 -10.05 -5.17
CA ASP A 50 -9.24 -9.36 -4.66
C ASP A 50 -9.88 -10.06 -3.44
N SER A 51 -9.11 -10.91 -2.74
CA SER A 51 -9.53 -11.55 -1.50
C SER A 51 -9.38 -10.60 -0.31
N PRO A 52 -10.23 -10.74 0.73
CA PRO A 52 -10.02 -10.03 1.99
C PRO A 52 -8.70 -10.46 2.62
N SER A 53 -8.03 -9.53 3.28
CA SER A 53 -6.85 -9.80 4.09
C SER A 53 -7.19 -9.69 5.58
N GLN A 54 -6.31 -10.19 6.46
CA GLN A 54 -6.52 -10.10 7.90
C GLN A 54 -6.64 -8.64 8.38
N LEU A 55 -5.91 -7.72 7.74
CA LEU A 55 -5.92 -6.30 8.11
C LEU A 55 -7.03 -5.50 7.42
N VAL A 56 -7.45 -5.91 6.22
CA VAL A 56 -8.45 -5.18 5.43
C VAL A 56 -9.47 -6.14 4.87
N LEU A 57 -10.55 -6.34 5.61
CA LEU A 57 -11.69 -7.18 5.23
C LEU A 57 -12.60 -6.48 4.22
N TYR A 58 -12.72 -5.17 4.32
CA TYR A 58 -13.57 -4.33 3.48
C TYR A 58 -12.72 -3.29 2.77
N ARG A 59 -12.90 -3.14 1.47
CA ARG A 59 -12.17 -2.19 0.64
C ARG A 59 -13.07 -1.19 -0.06
N SER A 60 -14.35 -1.17 0.30
CA SER A 60 -15.30 -0.17 -0.16
C SER A 60 -15.42 0.90 0.91
N PHE A 61 -14.79 2.04 0.67
CA PHE A 61 -14.82 3.23 1.52
C PHE A 61 -15.46 4.39 0.76
N ASP A 62 -15.77 5.47 1.47
CA ASP A 62 -16.12 6.72 0.83
C ASP A 62 -14.99 7.16 -0.09
N TYR A 63 -15.36 7.75 -1.24
CA TYR A 63 -14.38 8.15 -2.24
C TYR A 63 -13.35 9.12 -1.64
N PRO A 64 -12.06 8.74 -1.58
CA PRO A 64 -11.03 9.59 -0.99
C PRO A 64 -10.70 10.76 -1.92
N ASN A 65 -10.32 11.90 -1.35
CA ASN A 65 -9.87 13.06 -2.09
C ASN A 65 -8.37 12.92 -2.40
N TYR A 66 -8.03 12.75 -3.68
CA TYR A 66 -6.65 12.63 -4.15
C TYR A 66 -6.48 13.14 -5.56
N GLN A 67 -5.26 13.44 -5.92
CA GLN A 67 -4.85 13.84 -7.26
C GLN A 67 -3.86 12.85 -7.84
N VAL A 68 -3.97 12.59 -9.13
CA VAL A 68 -3.04 11.74 -9.89
C VAL A 68 -2.41 12.56 -10.99
N LYS A 69 -1.08 12.57 -11.01
CA LYS A 69 -0.29 13.06 -12.14
C LYS A 69 0.53 11.91 -12.68
N GLN A 70 0.55 11.73 -13.97
CA GLN A 70 1.30 10.65 -14.59
C GLN A 70 1.81 11.01 -15.97
N ASP A 71 2.95 10.47 -16.30
CA ASP A 71 3.53 10.42 -17.63
C ASP A 71 3.81 8.94 -18.02
N PRO A 72 4.41 8.64 -19.17
CA PRO A 72 4.70 7.26 -19.57
C PRO A 72 5.60 6.51 -18.59
N LYS A 73 6.46 7.19 -17.83
CA LYS A 73 7.44 6.60 -16.92
C LYS A 73 7.08 6.73 -15.45
N PHE A 74 6.49 7.83 -15.04
CA PHE A 74 6.25 8.15 -13.65
C PHE A 74 4.77 8.25 -13.30
N LEU A 75 4.47 7.89 -12.06
CA LEU A 75 3.16 8.07 -11.43
C LEU A 75 3.36 8.85 -10.12
N GLU A 76 2.59 9.91 -9.95
CA GLU A 76 2.50 10.65 -8.69
C GLU A 76 1.05 10.62 -8.19
N ILE A 77 0.86 10.26 -6.93
CA ILE A 77 -0.42 10.30 -6.24
C ILE A 77 -0.26 11.21 -5.03
N THR A 78 -1.11 12.21 -4.91
CA THR A 78 -1.06 13.18 -3.82
C THR A 78 -2.39 13.24 -3.09
N THR A 79 -2.35 13.11 -1.77
CA THR A 79 -3.45 13.42 -0.86
C THR A 79 -3.06 14.60 0.04
N LYS A 80 -3.93 14.98 0.97
CA LYS A 80 -3.59 15.94 2.03
C LYS A 80 -2.46 15.45 2.95
N TYR A 81 -2.25 14.13 3.05
CA TYR A 81 -1.39 13.52 4.06
C TYR A 81 -0.11 12.92 3.50
N PHE A 82 -0.09 12.57 2.22
CA PHE A 82 1.10 12.02 1.59
C PHE A 82 1.20 12.34 0.10
N ARG A 83 2.41 12.23 -0.41
CA ARG A 83 2.72 12.22 -1.83
C ARG A 83 3.51 10.95 -2.14
N LEU A 84 2.98 10.13 -3.03
CA LEU A 84 3.62 8.92 -3.52
C LEU A 84 4.21 9.19 -4.90
N MET A 85 5.44 8.74 -5.12
CA MET A 85 6.10 8.74 -6.42
C MET A 85 6.55 7.32 -6.76
N TYR A 86 6.27 6.89 -7.98
CA TYR A 86 6.55 5.54 -8.44
C TYR A 86 7.02 5.53 -9.90
N VAL A 87 8.04 4.72 -10.18
CA VAL A 87 8.45 4.40 -11.56
C VAL A 87 7.61 3.23 -12.05
N LYS A 88 6.75 3.49 -13.04
CA LYS A 88 5.76 2.53 -13.53
C LYS A 88 6.39 1.22 -13.98
N GLU A 89 5.63 0.14 -13.82
CA GLU A 89 5.93 -1.22 -14.30
C GLU A 89 7.20 -1.85 -13.67
N MET A 90 7.75 -1.25 -12.63
CA MET A 90 8.95 -1.75 -11.95
C MET A 90 8.62 -2.42 -10.61
N PRO A 91 9.35 -3.50 -10.25
CA PRO A 91 9.25 -4.07 -8.90
C PRO A 91 9.49 -3.02 -7.84
N PHE A 92 8.79 -3.11 -6.70
CA PHE A 92 8.98 -2.15 -5.62
C PHE A 92 10.39 -2.24 -5.07
N THR A 93 11.13 -1.17 -5.22
CA THR A 93 12.44 -0.96 -4.62
C THR A 93 12.54 0.45 -4.09
N GLY A 94 13.44 0.70 -3.16
CA GLY A 94 13.66 2.01 -2.60
C GLY A 94 15.07 2.15 -2.05
N SER A 95 15.49 3.37 -1.79
CA SER A 95 16.81 3.67 -1.27
C SER A 95 16.80 4.93 -0.44
N LYS A 96 17.58 4.93 0.64
CA LYS A 96 17.81 6.13 1.43
C LYS A 96 18.64 7.17 0.66
N VAL A 97 19.58 6.71 -0.17
CA VAL A 97 20.49 7.56 -0.95
C VAL A 97 19.82 8.08 -2.21
N ASP A 98 18.99 7.24 -2.83
CA ASP A 98 18.20 7.59 -4.00
C ASP A 98 16.73 7.25 -3.76
N PRO A 99 16.00 8.14 -3.08
CA PRO A 99 14.59 7.93 -2.76
C PRO A 99 13.69 7.90 -4.00
N MET A 100 14.19 8.28 -5.16
CA MET A 100 13.49 8.24 -6.44
C MET A 100 13.66 6.91 -7.17
N LYS A 101 14.37 5.96 -6.57
CA LYS A 101 14.74 4.74 -7.28
C LYS A 101 13.59 3.80 -7.59
N ASN A 102 12.41 4.04 -7.26
CA ASN A 102 11.19 3.53 -7.86
C ASN A 102 9.92 3.68 -6.99
N LEU A 103 9.97 3.52 -5.70
CA LEU A 103 8.81 3.78 -4.84
C LEU A 103 9.22 4.57 -3.60
N LYS A 104 8.69 5.78 -3.54
CA LYS A 104 8.88 6.70 -2.42
C LYS A 104 7.54 7.29 -2.00
N ILE A 105 7.32 7.40 -0.71
CA ILE A 105 6.18 8.11 -0.13
C ILE A 105 6.71 9.20 0.81
N THR A 106 6.30 10.43 0.58
CA THR A 106 6.55 11.55 1.47
C THR A 106 5.32 11.81 2.32
N LEU A 107 5.42 11.64 3.62
CA LEU A 107 4.38 12.01 4.57
C LEU A 107 4.40 13.52 4.73
N LEU A 108 3.27 14.17 4.50
CA LEU A 108 3.15 15.62 4.52
C LEU A 108 2.73 16.09 5.92
N SER A 109 3.48 17.03 6.47
CA SER A 109 3.08 17.72 7.70
C SER A 109 2.06 18.81 7.37
N SER A 110 1.03 18.95 8.21
CA SER A 110 0.03 19.99 8.08
C SER A 110 0.51 21.37 8.59
N THR A 111 1.62 21.38 9.32
CA THR A 111 2.12 22.58 10.03
C THR A 111 3.41 23.12 9.46
N ASN A 112 4.29 22.25 8.98
CA ASN A 112 5.62 22.66 8.51
C ASN A 112 6.17 21.65 7.48
N GLU A 113 6.49 22.12 6.28
CA GLU A 113 7.08 21.27 5.24
C GLU A 113 8.43 20.65 5.62
N ASN A 114 9.18 21.29 6.53
CA ASN A 114 10.45 20.76 7.05
C ASN A 114 10.25 19.52 7.95
N GLU A 115 9.03 19.24 8.37
CA GLU A 115 8.66 18.05 9.13
C GLU A 115 8.20 16.89 8.24
N ASN A 116 8.17 17.08 6.93
CA ASN A 116 7.85 16.01 5.99
C ASN A 116 8.85 14.87 6.14
N ARG A 117 8.35 13.64 6.10
CA ARG A 117 9.16 12.43 6.27
C ARG A 117 9.02 11.53 5.05
N ASP A 118 10.17 11.12 4.52
CA ASP A 118 10.22 10.18 3.43
C ASP A 118 10.23 8.74 3.95
N TRP A 119 9.36 7.94 3.37
CA TRP A 119 9.39 6.50 3.43
C TRP A 119 9.72 5.95 2.04
N TYR A 120 10.53 4.93 1.98
CA TYR A 120 10.84 4.20 0.75
C TYR A 120 10.70 2.70 0.98
N TYR A 121 10.43 1.95 -0.07
CA TYR A 121 10.26 0.51 0.03
C TYR A 121 11.53 -0.15 0.58
N GLY A 122 11.37 -1.04 1.56
CA GLY A 122 12.49 -1.65 2.27
C GLY A 122 13.11 -0.78 3.37
N HIS A 123 12.51 0.38 3.69
CA HIS A 123 12.95 1.22 4.80
C HIS A 123 12.86 0.45 6.13
N PRO A 124 13.97 0.33 6.88
CA PRO A 124 13.94 -0.31 8.19
C PRO A 124 13.10 0.51 9.16
N GLU A 125 12.09 -0.09 9.74
CA GLU A 125 11.20 0.53 10.72
C GLU A 125 11.56 0.06 12.12
N ALA A 126 12.34 0.86 12.84
CA ALA A 126 12.78 0.55 14.21
C ALA A 126 11.66 0.61 15.25
N ARG A 127 10.53 1.23 14.93
CA ARG A 127 9.38 1.40 15.81
C ARG A 127 8.12 0.73 15.29
N ASN A 128 8.29 -0.34 14.52
CA ASN A 128 7.16 -1.11 14.03
C ASN A 128 6.45 -1.77 15.21
N MET A 129 5.31 -1.20 15.59
CA MET A 129 4.44 -1.72 16.64
C MET A 129 3.31 -2.60 16.06
N GLY A 130 3.29 -2.79 14.76
CA GLY A 130 2.16 -3.37 14.04
C GLY A 130 2.24 -4.86 13.85
N GLY A 131 2.79 -5.62 14.76
CA GLY A 131 2.74 -7.06 14.54
C GLY A 131 3.51 -7.89 15.53
N ASN A 132 3.25 -9.15 15.43
CA ASN A 132 4.00 -10.18 16.10
C ASN A 132 5.37 -10.28 15.43
N MET A 133 6.45 -10.04 16.16
CA MET A 133 7.80 -10.22 15.63
C MET A 133 8.14 -11.70 15.41
N ILE A 134 7.36 -12.59 15.99
CA ILE A 134 7.50 -14.04 15.79
C ILE A 134 6.33 -14.48 14.91
N SER A 135 6.58 -14.61 13.63
CA SER A 135 5.65 -15.27 12.71
C SER A 135 6.07 -16.72 12.54
N GLU A 136 5.13 -17.64 12.59
CA GLU A 136 5.38 -19.04 12.30
C GLU A 136 5.91 -19.25 10.87
N ASP A 137 5.68 -18.29 10.01
CA ASP A 137 6.09 -18.31 8.60
C ASP A 137 7.51 -17.78 8.37
N VAL A 138 8.19 -17.30 9.39
CA VAL A 138 9.54 -16.76 9.28
C VAL A 138 10.52 -17.62 10.05
N PRO A 139 11.60 -18.10 9.40
CA PRO A 139 12.64 -18.87 10.08
C PRO A 139 13.24 -18.11 11.26
N LEU A 140 13.39 -18.78 12.40
CA LEU A 140 13.98 -18.21 13.63
C LEU A 140 15.34 -17.55 13.41
N SER A 141 16.11 -18.00 12.41
CA SER A 141 17.40 -17.42 12.02
C SER A 141 17.33 -15.95 11.56
N GLN A 142 16.15 -15.45 11.27
CA GLN A 142 15.99 -14.03 10.90
C GLN A 142 15.78 -13.11 12.12
N TYR A 143 15.67 -13.66 13.32
CA TYR A 143 15.47 -12.88 14.57
C TYR A 143 16.74 -12.81 15.45
N LEU A 144 17.85 -13.39 15.00
CA LEU A 144 19.13 -13.42 15.74
C LEU A 144 20.10 -12.36 15.25
#